data_549ee39d79bef795884d448704427b65
#
_entry.id   549ee39d79bef795884d448704427b65
#
_cell.length_a   1.000
_cell.length_b   1.000
_cell.length_c   1.000
_cell.angle_alpha   90.00
_cell.angle_beta   90.00
_cell.angle_gamma   90.00
#
_symmetry.space_group_name_H-M   'P 1'
#
loop_
_entity.id
_entity.type
_entity.pdbx_description
1 polymer ?
#
loop_
_entity_poly.entity_id
_entity_poly.type
_entity_poly.pdbx_seq_one_letter_code
_entity_poly.pdbx_strand_id
1 'polypeptide(L)'
;MNNLAVDRVHYTGVITLEPVSEDNFSHWQNDLWLIEGLGYKPFYVVDGQQRLTTSLILIQAILESIKLEEELNYQSPEAIKKQYVMQMGNDGLRRSFLFGYEKDNPSDEFLKTQVFNETSCTNNDQLTLYTKNLADAKAFFLEELATLSLQELETVFKKLTQKFKFNLYVIDDEIDVFVTFETMNNRGKQLSSLELLKNRLIYLSTLFHDNEGHQVLRTRINESWKTIYEYLGKHPEKPLSDNLFLRNHWTMYFKYSRLKGDDYIKFLLDEKFTAKNVTHPDSDDDKITMTEIEEYVSSLQKAVKPWFYIHNPYEQVAGYDNDENKVLLNRLERLSFRSFKPLILAAFCSDQEMQDINKLLRTAERYNFTLFTLSQRRGNTGDTEFFSAAQGLLSKTTSIEDVISNINVWIGQYCSPKKFSDHVKEKFEVGHREGFYRWDGLRYFLFEYEDHLQKKGKQARRKLDWQTLSASQKDHVTVEHIYPQTETDEWAKCFSDYTTEQKHFITHSLGNLLPLSRAKNSALQNNPFELKKNNGEGVGYYNGSISENEVAQNAKWAFEEILTRGLELLNFLEERWEVSLGDEQFKKELLCLSFDTDDQNGRVQ
;
A
#
# COMPACT_ATOMS: atom_id res chain seq x y z
N MET A 1 -10.49 15.14 -27.75
CA MET A 1 -11.31 16.18 -28.39
C MET A 1 -10.54 17.03 -29.39
N ASN A 2 -9.32 17.45 -29.12
CA ASN A 2 -8.54 18.30 -30.03
C ASN A 2 -8.34 17.70 -31.43
N ASN A 3 -8.22 16.38 -31.53
CA ASN A 3 -8.01 15.67 -32.81
C ASN A 3 -9.30 15.27 -33.53
N LEU A 4 -10.49 15.56 -32.95
CA LEU A 4 -11.77 15.25 -33.59
C LEU A 4 -12.21 16.42 -34.47
N ALA A 5 -12.35 16.20 -35.77
CA ALA A 5 -12.91 17.19 -36.67
C ALA A 5 -14.38 17.49 -36.31
N VAL A 6 -14.81 18.77 -36.48
CA VAL A 6 -16.15 19.24 -36.05
C VAL A 6 -17.29 18.50 -36.77
N ASP A 7 -17.05 18.02 -37.97
CA ASP A 7 -18.00 17.30 -38.83
C ASP A 7 -18.03 15.78 -38.59
N ARG A 8 -17.04 15.23 -37.89
CA ARG A 8 -16.95 13.79 -37.62
C ARG A 8 -17.63 13.37 -36.32
N VAL A 9 -18.31 12.25 -36.40
CA VAL A 9 -18.91 11.56 -35.23
C VAL A 9 -17.87 10.66 -34.60
N HIS A 10 -17.83 10.63 -33.27
CA HIS A 10 -16.96 9.74 -32.47
C HIS A 10 -17.82 8.79 -31.65
N TYR A 11 -17.61 7.50 -31.87
CA TYR A 11 -18.24 6.46 -31.08
C TYR A 11 -17.47 6.26 -29.75
N THR A 12 -18.16 6.45 -28.62
CA THR A 12 -17.56 6.42 -27.27
C THR A 12 -17.86 5.14 -26.50
N GLY A 13 -18.62 4.21 -27.07
CA GLY A 13 -18.91 2.92 -26.45
C GLY A 13 -20.39 2.70 -26.15
N VAL A 14 -20.67 1.70 -25.33
CA VAL A 14 -22.03 1.34 -24.87
C VAL A 14 -22.27 1.97 -23.50
N ILE A 15 -23.47 2.48 -23.27
CA ILE A 15 -23.99 2.78 -21.94
C ILE A 15 -25.07 1.75 -21.65
N THR A 16 -24.89 0.99 -20.59
CA THR A 16 -25.83 -0.03 -20.15
C THR A 16 -26.61 0.47 -18.96
N LEU A 17 -27.93 0.44 -19.04
CA LEU A 17 -28.86 0.95 -18.06
C LEU A 17 -29.78 -0.17 -17.57
N GLU A 18 -30.09 -0.16 -16.28
CA GLU A 18 -31.11 -1.01 -15.63
C GLU A 18 -32.24 -0.10 -15.12
N PRO A 19 -33.52 -0.34 -15.46
CA PRO A 19 -34.63 0.44 -14.93
C PRO A 19 -34.71 0.30 -13.40
N VAL A 20 -34.96 1.40 -12.70
CA VAL A 20 -35.19 1.39 -11.26
C VAL A 20 -36.64 1.06 -10.99
N SER A 21 -36.91 0.07 -10.13
CA SER A 21 -38.27 -0.29 -9.73
C SER A 21 -38.93 0.80 -8.89
N GLU A 22 -40.26 0.84 -8.91
CA GLU A 22 -41.06 1.81 -8.14
C GLU A 22 -40.78 1.71 -6.64
N ASP A 23 -40.62 0.51 -6.10
CA ASP A 23 -40.27 0.26 -4.71
C ASP A 23 -38.93 0.94 -4.33
N ASN A 24 -37.95 0.94 -5.24
CA ASN A 24 -36.65 1.54 -5.00
C ASN A 24 -36.66 3.07 -5.09
N PHE A 25 -37.28 3.64 -6.13
CA PHE A 25 -37.27 5.10 -6.28
C PHE A 25 -38.29 5.83 -5.38
N SER A 26 -39.30 5.15 -4.84
CA SER A 26 -40.25 5.71 -3.87
C SER A 26 -39.54 6.34 -2.65
N HIS A 27 -38.34 5.89 -2.32
CA HIS A 27 -37.51 6.45 -1.26
C HIS A 27 -36.65 7.66 -1.69
N TRP A 28 -36.66 8.03 -2.98
CA TRP A 28 -35.89 9.16 -3.52
C TRP A 28 -36.65 10.49 -3.38
N GLN A 29 -36.93 10.90 -2.16
CA GLN A 29 -37.81 12.05 -1.84
C GLN A 29 -37.47 13.34 -2.60
N ASN A 30 -36.18 13.59 -2.88
CA ASN A 30 -35.74 14.78 -3.58
C ASN A 30 -36.00 14.71 -5.10
N ASP A 31 -36.23 13.52 -5.64
CA ASP A 31 -36.31 13.25 -7.08
C ASP A 31 -37.75 12.85 -7.53
N LEU A 32 -38.66 12.49 -6.58
CA LEU A 32 -40.03 12.07 -6.88
C LEU A 32 -40.79 13.09 -7.74
N TRP A 33 -40.63 14.39 -7.47
CA TRP A 33 -41.30 15.42 -8.26
C TRP A 33 -40.83 15.45 -9.72
N LEU A 34 -39.60 15.04 -10.00
CA LEU A 34 -39.04 14.91 -11.33
C LEU A 34 -39.55 13.63 -12.03
N ILE A 35 -39.57 12.52 -11.29
CA ILE A 35 -39.99 11.21 -11.80
C ILE A 35 -41.51 11.21 -12.04
N GLU A 36 -42.30 11.47 -11.01
CA GLU A 36 -43.77 11.39 -11.08
C GLU A 36 -44.38 12.62 -11.74
N GLY A 37 -43.86 13.84 -11.42
CA GLY A 37 -44.44 15.10 -11.89
C GLY A 37 -44.04 15.47 -13.32
N LEU A 38 -42.82 15.14 -13.76
CA LEU A 38 -42.33 15.46 -15.09
C LEU A 38 -42.10 14.22 -15.98
N GLY A 39 -42.36 13.02 -15.48
CA GLY A 39 -42.31 11.78 -16.24
C GLY A 39 -40.90 11.30 -16.58
N TYR A 40 -39.89 11.69 -15.81
CA TYR A 40 -38.54 11.17 -15.96
C TYR A 40 -38.47 9.71 -15.53
N LYS A 41 -37.73 8.89 -16.28
CA LYS A 41 -37.51 7.48 -15.95
C LYS A 41 -36.16 7.31 -15.26
N PRO A 42 -36.13 6.79 -14.02
CA PRO A 42 -34.88 6.54 -13.30
C PRO A 42 -34.22 5.26 -13.78
N PHE A 43 -32.88 5.29 -13.89
CA PHE A 43 -32.07 4.15 -14.28
C PHE A 43 -30.81 4.05 -13.40
N TYR A 44 -30.42 2.84 -13.08
CA TYR A 44 -29.05 2.58 -12.67
C TYR A 44 -28.14 2.48 -13.89
N VAL A 45 -26.95 3.09 -13.79
CA VAL A 45 -25.93 2.96 -14.85
C VAL A 45 -25.07 1.74 -14.53
N VAL A 46 -25.28 0.67 -15.26
CA VAL A 46 -24.55 -0.60 -15.08
C VAL A 46 -23.15 -0.49 -15.70
N ASP A 47 -23.03 0.00 -16.96
CA ASP A 47 -21.77 0.34 -17.62
C ASP A 47 -21.81 1.73 -18.23
N GLY A 48 -20.65 2.38 -18.29
CA GLY A 48 -20.49 3.73 -18.82
C GLY A 48 -20.46 4.84 -17.78
N GLN A 49 -20.47 4.51 -16.49
CA GLN A 49 -20.43 5.48 -15.38
C GLN A 49 -19.28 6.50 -15.54
N GLN A 50 -18.04 6.04 -15.78
CA GLN A 50 -16.88 6.92 -15.95
C GLN A 50 -17.04 7.86 -17.14
N ARG A 51 -17.62 7.39 -18.25
CA ARG A 51 -17.87 8.20 -19.46
C ARG A 51 -18.87 9.31 -19.18
N LEU A 52 -19.97 8.98 -18.50
CA LEU A 52 -20.98 9.98 -18.10
C LEU A 52 -20.42 10.98 -17.09
N THR A 53 -19.77 10.52 -16.05
CA THR A 53 -19.14 11.39 -15.05
C THR A 53 -18.14 12.35 -15.68
N THR A 54 -17.22 11.83 -16.51
CA THR A 54 -16.21 12.67 -17.19
C THR A 54 -16.86 13.70 -18.12
N SER A 55 -17.93 13.32 -18.84
CA SER A 55 -18.67 14.23 -19.70
C SER A 55 -19.34 15.35 -18.92
N LEU A 56 -19.92 15.04 -17.76
CA LEU A 56 -20.57 16.02 -16.89
C LEU A 56 -19.57 16.96 -16.21
N ILE A 57 -18.42 16.45 -15.76
CA ILE A 57 -17.33 17.28 -15.24
C ILE A 57 -16.85 18.27 -16.32
N LEU A 58 -16.71 17.83 -17.57
CA LEU A 58 -16.31 18.70 -18.67
C LEU A 58 -17.39 19.75 -18.98
N ILE A 59 -18.68 19.39 -18.97
CA ILE A 59 -19.78 20.37 -19.13
C ILE A 59 -19.71 21.41 -18.02
N GLN A 60 -19.53 21.00 -16.76
CA GLN A 60 -19.42 21.91 -15.64
C GLN A 60 -18.19 22.83 -15.78
N ALA A 61 -17.04 22.30 -16.16
CA ALA A 61 -15.83 23.10 -16.40
C ALA A 61 -16.03 24.13 -17.53
N ILE A 62 -16.74 23.77 -18.61
CA ILE A 62 -17.10 24.71 -19.67
C ILE A 62 -18.02 25.83 -19.10
N LEU A 63 -19.03 25.48 -18.30
CA LEU A 63 -19.93 26.46 -17.68
C LEU A 63 -19.19 27.45 -16.77
N GLU A 64 -18.13 27.00 -16.08
CA GLU A 64 -17.29 27.84 -15.23
C GLU A 64 -16.30 28.71 -16.03
N SER A 65 -16.03 28.35 -17.28
CA SER A 65 -15.11 29.08 -18.17
C SER A 65 -15.78 30.19 -18.99
N ILE A 66 -17.10 30.30 -18.93
CA ILE A 66 -17.88 31.32 -19.64
C ILE A 66 -18.57 32.30 -18.70
N LYS A 67 -18.88 33.50 -19.20
CA LYS A 67 -19.63 34.51 -18.42
C LYS A 67 -21.13 34.21 -18.48
N LEU A 68 -21.87 34.73 -17.51
CA LEU A 68 -23.33 34.52 -17.41
C LEU A 68 -24.11 35.05 -18.61
N GLU A 69 -23.59 36.08 -19.30
CA GLU A 69 -24.22 36.73 -20.48
C GLU A 69 -23.79 36.04 -21.81
N GLU A 70 -22.86 35.10 -21.75
CA GLU A 70 -22.36 34.41 -22.95
C GLU A 70 -23.23 33.17 -23.24
N GLU A 71 -23.45 32.89 -24.50
CA GLU A 71 -24.22 31.72 -24.95
C GLU A 71 -23.31 30.74 -25.70
N LEU A 72 -23.59 29.45 -25.54
CA LEU A 72 -22.99 28.36 -26.32
C LEU A 72 -24.06 27.65 -27.13
N ASN A 73 -23.91 27.57 -28.44
CA ASN A 73 -24.92 26.99 -29.32
C ASN A 73 -26.34 27.60 -29.12
N TYR A 74 -26.43 28.90 -28.93
CA TYR A 74 -27.70 29.63 -28.66
C TYR A 74 -28.38 29.21 -27.33
N GLN A 75 -27.63 28.69 -26.37
CA GLN A 75 -28.13 28.31 -25.05
C GLN A 75 -27.39 29.09 -23.95
N SER A 76 -28.15 29.63 -23.02
CA SER A 76 -27.58 30.28 -21.83
C SER A 76 -26.94 29.23 -20.88
N PRO A 77 -26.00 29.62 -20.00
CA PRO A 77 -25.42 28.73 -19.00
C PRO A 77 -26.46 28.03 -18.12
N GLU A 78 -27.53 28.73 -17.74
CA GLU A 78 -28.64 28.17 -16.95
C GLU A 78 -29.40 27.09 -17.76
N ALA A 79 -29.64 27.34 -19.05
CA ALA A 79 -30.31 26.35 -19.91
C ALA A 79 -29.49 25.09 -20.08
N ILE A 80 -28.16 25.22 -20.25
CA ILE A 80 -27.24 24.10 -20.33
C ILE A 80 -27.20 23.34 -18.99
N LYS A 81 -27.08 24.06 -17.87
CA LYS A 81 -27.09 23.46 -16.52
C LYS A 81 -28.39 22.69 -16.27
N LYS A 82 -29.53 23.28 -16.63
CA LYS A 82 -30.83 22.63 -16.53
C LYS A 82 -30.95 21.38 -17.41
N GLN A 83 -30.36 21.39 -18.59
CA GLN A 83 -30.43 20.28 -19.52
C GLN A 83 -29.56 19.08 -19.14
N TYR A 84 -28.37 19.32 -18.58
CA TYR A 84 -27.36 18.27 -18.39
C TYR A 84 -27.01 17.94 -16.95
N VAL A 85 -27.19 18.88 -16.02
CA VAL A 85 -26.70 18.71 -14.64
C VAL A 85 -27.85 18.58 -13.65
N MET A 86 -28.77 19.54 -13.61
CA MET A 86 -29.73 19.65 -12.53
C MET A 86 -31.03 20.32 -12.98
N GLN A 87 -32.16 19.75 -12.59
CA GLN A 87 -33.48 20.39 -12.72
C GLN A 87 -33.83 21.18 -11.45
N MET A 88 -34.50 22.32 -11.62
CA MET A 88 -35.04 23.15 -10.53
C MET A 88 -36.53 23.25 -10.65
N GLY A 89 -37.22 23.09 -9.52
CA GLY A 89 -38.66 23.35 -9.43
C GLY A 89 -38.96 24.85 -9.58
N ASN A 90 -40.19 25.20 -10.00
CA ASN A 90 -40.65 26.59 -10.17
C ASN A 90 -40.66 27.39 -8.84
N ASP A 91 -40.60 26.70 -7.71
CA ASP A 91 -40.50 27.28 -6.37
C ASP A 91 -39.06 27.69 -5.98
N GLY A 92 -38.07 27.34 -6.79
CA GLY A 92 -36.64 27.57 -6.51
C GLY A 92 -36.06 26.75 -5.37
N LEU A 93 -36.89 25.94 -4.69
CA LEU A 93 -36.49 25.16 -3.52
C LEU A 93 -36.18 23.72 -3.85
N ARG A 94 -36.96 23.14 -4.77
CA ARG A 94 -36.74 21.73 -5.20
C ARG A 94 -35.63 21.65 -6.22
N ARG A 95 -34.66 20.76 -5.98
CA ARG A 95 -33.50 20.52 -6.86
C ARG A 95 -33.31 19.04 -7.02
N SER A 96 -33.14 18.56 -8.27
CA SER A 96 -32.84 17.18 -8.60
C SER A 96 -31.69 17.13 -9.59
N PHE A 97 -30.65 16.38 -9.23
CA PHE A 97 -29.53 16.13 -10.14
C PHE A 97 -29.91 15.04 -11.14
N LEU A 98 -29.58 15.25 -12.41
CA LEU A 98 -29.90 14.30 -13.47
C LEU A 98 -28.97 13.07 -13.47
N PHE A 99 -27.82 13.18 -12.80
CA PHE A 99 -26.87 12.11 -12.60
C PHE A 99 -26.21 12.28 -11.22
N GLY A 100 -25.97 11.18 -10.54
CA GLY A 100 -25.31 11.15 -9.24
C GLY A 100 -24.90 9.75 -8.84
N TYR A 101 -24.40 9.63 -7.64
CA TYR A 101 -24.14 8.36 -6.98
C TYR A 101 -25.26 8.06 -5.98
N GLU A 102 -25.25 6.86 -5.40
CA GLU A 102 -26.16 6.56 -4.28
C GLU A 102 -25.91 7.55 -3.13
N LYS A 103 -27.00 7.99 -2.46
CA LYS A 103 -26.95 9.07 -1.45
C LYS A 103 -25.96 8.83 -0.31
N ASP A 104 -25.69 7.57 0.01
CA ASP A 104 -24.73 7.19 1.06
C ASP A 104 -23.28 7.11 0.56
N ASN A 105 -23.05 7.35 -0.72
CA ASN A 105 -21.70 7.36 -1.28
C ASN A 105 -21.04 8.73 -1.02
N PRO A 106 -19.85 8.81 -0.37
CA PRO A 106 -19.12 10.07 -0.18
C PRO A 106 -18.88 10.85 -1.46
N SER A 107 -18.76 10.14 -2.59
CA SER A 107 -18.58 10.77 -3.91
C SER A 107 -19.82 11.50 -4.41
N ASP A 108 -21.04 11.18 -3.93
CA ASP A 108 -22.27 11.87 -4.31
C ASP A 108 -22.26 13.31 -3.82
N GLU A 109 -21.99 13.48 -2.53
CA GLU A 109 -21.89 14.80 -1.91
C GLU A 109 -20.75 15.62 -2.52
N PHE A 110 -19.59 15.00 -2.72
CA PHE A 110 -18.44 15.63 -3.35
C PHE A 110 -18.72 16.05 -4.79
N LEU A 111 -19.42 15.23 -5.59
CA LEU A 111 -19.82 15.58 -6.95
C LEU A 111 -20.72 16.83 -6.96
N LYS A 112 -21.68 16.91 -6.05
CA LYS A 112 -22.61 18.04 -5.95
C LYS A 112 -21.93 19.33 -5.48
N THR A 113 -21.10 19.24 -4.42
CA THR A 113 -20.51 20.42 -3.78
C THR A 113 -19.23 20.90 -4.46
N GLN A 114 -18.29 20.00 -4.74
CA GLN A 114 -16.96 20.38 -5.24
C GLN A 114 -16.89 20.35 -6.78
N VAL A 115 -17.66 19.48 -7.43
CA VAL A 115 -17.67 19.45 -8.89
C VAL A 115 -18.72 20.41 -9.47
N PHE A 116 -19.97 20.31 -9.04
CA PHE A 116 -21.06 21.16 -9.55
C PHE A 116 -21.22 22.50 -8.82
N ASN A 117 -20.42 22.76 -7.79
CA ASN A 117 -20.45 24.01 -6.98
C ASN A 117 -21.82 24.32 -6.35
N GLU A 118 -22.56 23.29 -5.96
CA GLU A 118 -23.85 23.45 -5.31
C GLU A 118 -23.72 23.40 -3.78
N THR A 119 -24.61 24.09 -3.10
CA THR A 119 -24.64 24.07 -1.63
C THR A 119 -25.26 22.78 -1.11
N SER A 120 -24.69 22.16 -0.11
CA SER A 120 -25.23 21.01 0.61
C SER A 120 -25.41 21.30 2.11
N CYS A 121 -26.25 20.47 2.73
CA CYS A 121 -26.51 20.54 4.17
C CYS A 121 -25.60 19.60 4.99
N THR A 122 -24.78 18.78 4.33
CA THR A 122 -23.91 17.80 4.97
C THR A 122 -22.44 18.15 4.69
N ASN A 123 -21.68 18.44 5.75
CA ASN A 123 -20.22 18.64 5.67
C ASN A 123 -19.52 17.27 5.65
N ASN A 124 -19.43 16.64 4.50
CA ASN A 124 -18.69 15.39 4.33
C ASN A 124 -17.57 15.57 3.30
N ASP A 125 -16.57 16.38 3.63
CA ASP A 125 -15.39 16.66 2.80
C ASP A 125 -14.32 15.58 2.91
N GLN A 126 -14.71 14.31 2.97
CA GLN A 126 -13.73 13.22 3.01
C GLN A 126 -13.00 13.10 1.66
N LEU A 127 -11.72 13.45 1.68
CA LEU A 127 -10.80 13.24 0.58
C LEU A 127 -10.46 11.74 0.51
N THR A 128 -11.07 11.04 -0.44
CA THR A 128 -10.72 9.68 -0.82
C THR A 128 -10.02 9.70 -2.19
N LEU A 129 -9.41 8.58 -2.60
CA LEU A 129 -8.88 8.45 -3.96
C LEU A 129 -9.94 8.80 -5.03
N TYR A 130 -11.19 8.39 -4.80
CA TYR A 130 -12.28 8.60 -5.76
C TYR A 130 -12.66 10.08 -5.83
N THR A 131 -12.83 10.74 -4.69
CA THR A 131 -13.14 12.19 -4.65
C THR A 131 -11.98 13.03 -5.19
N LYS A 132 -10.74 12.63 -4.93
CA LYS A 132 -9.55 13.25 -5.54
C LYS A 132 -9.57 13.13 -7.06
N ASN A 133 -9.87 11.96 -7.61
CA ASN A 133 -9.96 11.77 -9.06
C ASN A 133 -11.02 12.68 -9.70
N LEU A 134 -12.14 12.92 -9.02
CA LEU A 134 -13.16 13.87 -9.50
C LEU A 134 -12.62 15.31 -9.50
N ALA A 135 -11.93 15.72 -8.43
CA ALA A 135 -11.31 17.04 -8.32
C ALA A 135 -10.22 17.25 -9.36
N ASP A 136 -9.31 16.27 -9.52
CA ASP A 136 -8.21 16.31 -10.48
C ASP A 136 -8.73 16.37 -11.92
N ALA A 137 -9.80 15.63 -12.23
CA ALA A 137 -10.44 15.70 -13.55
C ALA A 137 -11.04 17.09 -13.83
N LYS A 138 -11.69 17.71 -12.82
CA LYS A 138 -12.23 19.08 -12.95
C LYS A 138 -11.09 20.08 -13.13
N ALA A 139 -10.05 20.01 -12.30
CA ALA A 139 -8.90 20.91 -12.38
C ALA A 139 -8.20 20.81 -13.76
N PHE A 140 -7.98 19.58 -14.23
CA PHE A 140 -7.42 19.33 -15.56
C PHE A 140 -8.26 19.99 -16.67
N PHE A 141 -9.58 19.83 -16.65
CA PHE A 141 -10.43 20.46 -17.66
C PHE A 141 -10.42 21.99 -17.57
N LEU A 142 -10.47 22.56 -16.38
CA LEU A 142 -10.37 24.00 -16.20
C LEU A 142 -9.04 24.57 -16.73
N GLU A 143 -7.93 23.88 -16.48
CA GLU A 143 -6.61 24.26 -17.00
C GLU A 143 -6.56 24.20 -18.54
N GLU A 144 -7.07 23.12 -19.15
CA GLU A 144 -7.10 22.95 -20.60
C GLU A 144 -8.04 23.98 -21.28
N LEU A 145 -9.14 24.36 -20.63
CA LEU A 145 -10.11 25.31 -21.18
C LEU A 145 -9.70 26.77 -20.97
N ALA A 146 -8.84 27.09 -20.00
CA ALA A 146 -8.45 28.45 -19.63
C ALA A 146 -7.81 29.26 -20.77
N THR A 147 -7.21 28.58 -21.74
CA THR A 147 -6.55 29.21 -22.89
C THR A 147 -7.44 29.35 -24.12
N LEU A 148 -8.68 28.82 -24.07
CA LEU A 148 -9.57 28.77 -25.23
C LEU A 148 -10.44 30.03 -25.31
N SER A 149 -10.65 30.50 -26.53
CA SER A 149 -11.65 31.54 -26.85
C SER A 149 -13.08 30.99 -26.74
N LEU A 150 -14.08 31.88 -26.61
CA LEU A 150 -15.48 31.48 -26.55
C LEU A 150 -15.89 30.60 -27.77
N GLN A 151 -15.42 30.90 -28.95
CA GLN A 151 -15.70 30.12 -30.15
C GLN A 151 -15.10 28.71 -30.11
N GLU A 152 -13.92 28.57 -29.49
CA GLU A 152 -13.30 27.26 -29.26
C GLU A 152 -14.03 26.47 -28.20
N LEU A 153 -14.47 27.13 -27.10
CA LEU A 153 -15.30 26.52 -26.07
C LEU A 153 -16.64 26.03 -26.64
N GLU A 154 -17.29 26.84 -27.50
CA GLU A 154 -18.49 26.43 -28.23
C GLU A 154 -18.25 25.20 -29.09
N THR A 155 -17.10 25.15 -29.76
CA THR A 155 -16.70 24.00 -30.57
C THR A 155 -16.50 22.75 -29.71
N VAL A 156 -15.86 22.85 -28.56
CA VAL A 156 -15.68 21.73 -27.60
C VAL A 156 -17.05 21.25 -27.10
N PHE A 157 -17.92 22.17 -26.68
CA PHE A 157 -19.28 21.86 -26.22
C PHE A 157 -20.11 21.17 -27.32
N LYS A 158 -20.05 21.66 -28.55
CA LYS A 158 -20.72 21.05 -29.70
C LYS A 158 -20.21 19.65 -30.02
N LYS A 159 -18.89 19.43 -29.96
CA LYS A 159 -18.31 18.10 -30.12
C LYS A 159 -18.82 17.14 -29.07
N LEU A 160 -18.80 17.56 -27.80
CA LEU A 160 -19.25 16.74 -26.67
C LEU A 160 -20.73 16.35 -26.78
N THR A 161 -21.61 17.34 -27.03
CA THR A 161 -23.05 17.13 -26.96
C THR A 161 -23.66 16.59 -28.25
N GLN A 162 -23.02 16.80 -29.41
CA GLN A 162 -23.61 16.43 -30.72
C GLN A 162 -22.80 15.37 -31.47
N LYS A 163 -21.48 15.26 -31.24
CA LYS A 163 -20.61 14.37 -32.02
C LYS A 163 -20.18 13.12 -31.28
N PHE A 164 -20.24 13.11 -29.94
CA PHE A 164 -20.07 11.88 -29.17
C PHE A 164 -21.35 11.04 -29.25
N LYS A 165 -21.20 9.78 -29.65
CA LYS A 165 -22.30 8.83 -29.78
C LYS A 165 -22.07 7.62 -28.92
N PHE A 166 -23.12 7.21 -28.25
CA PHE A 166 -23.18 6.00 -27.43
C PHE A 166 -24.21 5.04 -28.02
N ASN A 167 -23.97 3.75 -27.92
CA ASN A 167 -25.05 2.79 -27.99
C ASN A 167 -25.68 2.72 -26.59
N LEU A 168 -26.98 2.98 -26.54
CA LEU A 168 -27.74 2.82 -25.31
C LEU A 168 -28.34 1.43 -25.29
N TYR A 169 -28.01 0.65 -24.26
CA TYR A 169 -28.59 -0.66 -24.03
C TYR A 169 -29.34 -0.63 -22.70
N VAL A 170 -30.63 -0.86 -22.76
CA VAL A 170 -31.47 -1.01 -21.57
C VAL A 170 -31.70 -2.49 -21.37
N ILE A 171 -31.39 -2.98 -20.19
CA ILE A 171 -31.53 -4.39 -19.83
C ILE A 171 -32.99 -4.66 -19.54
N ASP A 172 -33.56 -5.65 -20.21
CA ASP A 172 -34.91 -6.15 -19.93
C ASP A 172 -34.85 -7.21 -18.82
N ASP A 173 -35.96 -7.37 -18.08
CA ASP A 173 -36.08 -8.28 -16.94
C ASP A 173 -35.76 -9.76 -17.25
N GLU A 174 -35.73 -10.13 -18.55
CA GLU A 174 -35.44 -11.52 -19.00
C GLU A 174 -33.94 -11.78 -19.25
N ILE A 175 -33.08 -10.75 -19.25
CA ILE A 175 -31.66 -10.90 -19.57
C ILE A 175 -30.85 -10.74 -18.29
N ASP A 176 -29.97 -11.73 -18.04
CA ASP A 176 -29.01 -11.66 -16.95
C ASP A 176 -28.07 -10.46 -17.13
N VAL A 177 -28.34 -9.41 -16.34
CA VAL A 177 -27.59 -8.15 -16.29
C VAL A 177 -26.10 -8.40 -16.16
N PHE A 178 -25.71 -9.42 -15.40
CA PHE A 178 -24.34 -9.70 -15.00
C PHE A 178 -23.55 -10.46 -16.06
N VAL A 179 -24.19 -11.43 -16.73
CA VAL A 179 -23.57 -12.09 -17.89
C VAL A 179 -23.32 -11.08 -19.02
N THR A 180 -24.26 -10.16 -19.20
CA THR A 180 -24.12 -9.06 -20.17
C THR A 180 -22.98 -8.11 -19.77
N PHE A 181 -22.87 -7.78 -18.50
CA PHE A 181 -21.83 -6.91 -17.96
C PHE A 181 -20.43 -7.55 -18.04
N GLU A 182 -20.26 -8.81 -17.65
CA GLU A 182 -18.98 -9.53 -17.76
C GLU A 182 -18.52 -9.66 -19.22
N THR A 183 -19.44 -9.89 -20.16
CA THR A 183 -19.10 -10.01 -21.59
C THR A 183 -18.80 -8.67 -22.26
N MET A 184 -19.46 -7.58 -21.84
CA MET A 184 -19.29 -6.25 -22.45
C MET A 184 -18.08 -5.48 -21.90
N ASN A 185 -17.66 -5.71 -20.66
CA ASN A 185 -16.55 -4.98 -20.01
C ASN A 185 -15.15 -5.28 -20.55
N ASN A 186 -15.00 -6.26 -21.43
CA ASN A 186 -13.72 -6.60 -22.07
C ASN A 186 -13.17 -5.52 -23.04
N ARG A 187 -13.84 -4.37 -23.21
CA ARG A 187 -13.46 -3.32 -24.18
C ARG A 187 -12.96 -2.01 -23.58
N GLY A 188 -12.90 -1.90 -22.23
CA GLY A 188 -12.48 -0.69 -21.51
C GLY A 188 -11.31 -0.94 -20.55
N LYS A 189 -11.17 -0.10 -19.51
CA LYS A 189 -10.30 -0.38 -18.37
C LYS A 189 -10.84 -1.63 -17.68
N GLN A 190 -10.01 -2.67 -17.60
CA GLN A 190 -10.38 -3.91 -16.90
C GLN A 190 -10.81 -3.60 -15.46
N LEU A 191 -11.92 -4.19 -15.05
CA LEU A 191 -12.35 -4.15 -13.66
C LEU A 191 -11.31 -4.81 -12.76
N SER A 192 -11.18 -4.29 -11.56
CA SER A 192 -10.40 -4.96 -10.54
C SER A 192 -11.06 -6.27 -10.11
N SER A 193 -10.26 -7.17 -9.57
CA SER A 193 -10.79 -8.45 -9.05
C SER A 193 -11.85 -8.25 -7.98
N LEU A 194 -11.73 -7.19 -7.20
CA LEU A 194 -12.70 -6.84 -6.16
C LEU A 194 -14.03 -6.35 -6.74
N GLU A 195 -13.99 -5.60 -7.85
CA GLU A 195 -15.20 -5.17 -8.58
C GLU A 195 -15.89 -6.35 -9.26
N LEU A 196 -15.11 -7.25 -9.89
CA LEU A 196 -15.66 -8.48 -10.48
C LEU A 196 -16.37 -9.32 -9.43
N LEU A 197 -15.76 -9.48 -8.27
CA LEU A 197 -16.35 -10.21 -7.15
C LEU A 197 -17.65 -9.56 -6.65
N LYS A 198 -17.68 -8.23 -6.48
CA LYS A 198 -18.88 -7.49 -6.11
C LYS A 198 -20.04 -7.83 -7.03
N ASN A 199 -19.80 -7.67 -8.32
CA ASN A 199 -20.83 -7.89 -9.33
C ASN A 199 -21.33 -9.34 -9.32
N ARG A 200 -20.41 -10.31 -9.20
CA ARG A 200 -20.76 -11.72 -9.07
C ARG A 200 -21.64 -12.00 -7.85
N LEU A 201 -21.33 -11.45 -6.67
CA LEU A 201 -22.10 -11.66 -5.46
C LEU A 201 -23.48 -10.99 -5.53
N ILE A 202 -23.59 -9.80 -6.14
CA ILE A 202 -24.87 -9.15 -6.41
C ILE A 202 -25.71 -10.00 -7.36
N TYR A 203 -25.13 -10.54 -8.44
CA TYR A 203 -25.83 -11.47 -9.32
C TYR A 203 -26.31 -12.70 -8.58
N LEU A 204 -25.46 -13.38 -7.83
CA LEU A 204 -25.85 -14.56 -7.07
C LEU A 204 -27.01 -14.28 -6.10
N SER A 205 -27.06 -13.07 -5.54
CA SER A 205 -28.16 -12.69 -4.66
C SER A 205 -29.52 -12.74 -5.36
N THR A 206 -29.59 -12.48 -6.67
CA THR A 206 -30.84 -12.51 -7.44
C THR A 206 -31.34 -13.94 -7.75
N LEU A 207 -30.50 -14.96 -7.60
CA LEU A 207 -30.85 -16.35 -7.87
C LEU A 207 -31.56 -17.03 -6.70
N PHE A 208 -31.64 -16.42 -5.54
CA PHE A 208 -32.38 -16.94 -4.40
C PHE A 208 -33.87 -16.57 -4.50
N HIS A 209 -34.76 -17.50 -4.17
CA HIS A 209 -36.21 -17.32 -4.27
C HIS A 209 -36.82 -16.40 -3.20
N ASP A 210 -36.04 -15.94 -2.23
CA ASP A 210 -36.49 -15.07 -1.14
C ASP A 210 -36.28 -13.60 -1.53
N ASN A 211 -37.35 -12.93 -1.97
CA ASN A 211 -37.29 -11.53 -2.43
C ASN A 211 -36.89 -10.52 -1.34
N GLU A 212 -37.30 -10.75 -0.07
CA GLU A 212 -36.92 -9.86 1.04
C GLU A 212 -35.43 -10.06 1.40
N GLY A 213 -34.99 -11.31 1.52
CA GLY A 213 -33.60 -11.66 1.79
C GLY A 213 -32.63 -11.17 0.69
N HIS A 214 -33.07 -11.22 -0.56
CA HIS A 214 -32.29 -10.69 -1.70
C HIS A 214 -31.97 -9.20 -1.56
N GLN A 215 -32.95 -8.36 -1.23
CA GLN A 215 -32.74 -6.90 -1.06
C GLN A 215 -31.81 -6.60 0.12
N VAL A 216 -31.97 -7.32 1.24
CA VAL A 216 -31.11 -7.18 2.42
C VAL A 216 -29.66 -7.55 2.08
N LEU A 217 -29.44 -8.68 1.39
CA LEU A 217 -28.11 -9.11 0.99
C LEU A 217 -27.45 -8.12 0.02
N ARG A 218 -28.19 -7.61 -0.97
CA ARG A 218 -27.70 -6.59 -1.93
C ARG A 218 -27.27 -5.30 -1.21
N THR A 219 -28.09 -4.82 -0.28
CA THR A 219 -27.76 -3.66 0.56
C THR A 219 -26.48 -3.92 1.36
N ARG A 220 -26.38 -5.10 2.00
CA ARG A 220 -25.21 -5.49 2.78
C ARG A 220 -23.92 -5.53 1.94
N ILE A 221 -24.00 -6.07 0.72
CA ILE A 221 -22.86 -6.07 -0.23
C ILE A 221 -22.44 -4.62 -0.54
N ASN A 222 -23.38 -3.75 -0.90
CA ASN A 222 -23.08 -2.36 -1.24
C ASN A 222 -22.45 -1.59 -0.08
N GLU A 223 -22.98 -1.67 1.13
CA GLU A 223 -22.43 -1.05 2.33
C GLU A 223 -21.03 -1.57 2.65
N SER A 224 -20.80 -2.87 2.50
CA SER A 224 -19.50 -3.47 2.74
C SER A 224 -18.46 -2.95 1.73
N TRP A 225 -18.79 -2.90 0.44
CA TRP A 225 -17.90 -2.35 -0.59
C TRP A 225 -17.64 -0.85 -0.42
N LYS A 226 -18.64 -0.08 0.03
CA LYS A 226 -18.44 1.32 0.42
C LYS A 226 -17.33 1.43 1.48
N THR A 227 -17.44 0.66 2.56
CA THR A 227 -16.41 0.64 3.62
C THR A 227 -15.05 0.18 3.08
N ILE A 228 -15.01 -0.86 2.24
CA ILE A 228 -13.77 -1.38 1.66
C ILE A 228 -13.08 -0.30 0.83
N TYR A 229 -13.78 0.35 -0.08
CA TYR A 229 -13.20 1.38 -0.92
C TYR A 229 -12.81 2.64 -0.14
N GLU A 230 -13.57 3.01 0.89
CA GLU A 230 -13.20 4.10 1.78
C GLU A 230 -11.82 3.86 2.40
N TYR A 231 -11.58 2.69 2.98
CA TYR A 231 -10.29 2.39 3.61
C TYR A 231 -9.16 2.14 2.61
N LEU A 232 -9.41 1.48 1.48
CA LEU A 232 -8.38 1.28 0.46
C LEU A 232 -7.95 2.60 -0.18
N GLY A 233 -8.88 3.54 -0.37
CA GLY A 233 -8.64 4.87 -0.95
C GLY A 233 -8.38 5.99 0.06
N LYS A 234 -8.32 5.70 1.36
CA LYS A 234 -8.22 6.72 2.43
C LYS A 234 -6.97 7.59 2.33
N HIS A 235 -5.88 7.03 1.80
CA HIS A 235 -4.66 7.75 1.45
C HIS A 235 -4.58 8.03 -0.05
N PRO A 236 -5.03 9.21 -0.54
CA PRO A 236 -5.08 9.50 -1.97
C PRO A 236 -3.72 9.43 -2.67
N GLU A 237 -2.63 9.80 -1.96
CA GLU A 237 -1.27 9.77 -2.51
C GLU A 237 -0.66 8.35 -2.54
N LYS A 238 -1.15 7.45 -1.69
CA LYS A 238 -0.64 6.08 -1.56
C LYS A 238 -1.81 5.10 -1.34
N PRO A 239 -2.73 4.97 -2.31
CA PRO A 239 -3.86 4.06 -2.17
C PRO A 239 -3.41 2.61 -2.04
N LEU A 240 -4.13 1.83 -1.27
CA LEU A 240 -3.87 0.40 -1.12
C LEU A 240 -4.46 -0.36 -2.31
N SER A 241 -3.74 -1.38 -2.78
CA SER A 241 -4.20 -2.23 -3.88
C SER A 241 -5.34 -3.13 -3.42
N ASP A 242 -6.48 -3.04 -4.11
CA ASP A 242 -7.65 -3.90 -3.93
C ASP A 242 -7.36 -5.37 -4.25
N ASN A 243 -6.58 -5.65 -5.30
CA ASN A 243 -6.15 -7.01 -5.63
C ASN A 243 -5.26 -7.63 -4.54
N LEU A 244 -4.34 -6.84 -3.95
CA LEU A 244 -3.52 -7.32 -2.84
C LEU A 244 -4.36 -7.57 -1.58
N PHE A 245 -5.30 -6.68 -1.28
CA PHE A 245 -6.24 -6.87 -0.19
C PHE A 245 -7.04 -8.16 -0.36
N LEU A 246 -7.71 -8.34 -1.50
CA LEU A 246 -8.53 -9.50 -1.78
C LEU A 246 -7.73 -10.81 -1.74
N ARG A 247 -6.51 -10.82 -2.30
CA ARG A 247 -5.62 -11.99 -2.26
C ARG A 247 -5.25 -12.38 -0.83
N ASN A 248 -4.87 -11.41 0.02
CA ASN A 248 -4.50 -11.69 1.40
C ASN A 248 -5.71 -12.14 2.23
N HIS A 249 -6.88 -11.53 1.99
CA HIS A 249 -8.13 -11.99 2.59
C HIS A 249 -8.48 -13.42 2.16
N TRP A 250 -8.41 -13.73 0.86
CA TRP A 250 -8.63 -15.08 0.35
C TRP A 250 -7.70 -16.10 1.02
N THR A 251 -6.43 -15.76 1.18
CA THR A 251 -5.42 -16.64 1.79
C THR A 251 -5.73 -16.98 3.24
N MET A 252 -6.31 -16.05 4.02
CA MET A 252 -6.68 -16.32 5.41
C MET A 252 -8.08 -16.94 5.57
N TYR A 253 -8.97 -16.76 4.60
CA TYR A 253 -10.36 -17.20 4.71
C TYR A 253 -10.57 -18.62 4.17
N PHE A 254 -9.98 -18.92 3.01
CA PHE A 254 -10.13 -20.23 2.37
C PHE A 254 -8.94 -21.15 2.64
N LYS A 255 -9.20 -22.48 2.56
CA LYS A 255 -8.11 -23.45 2.67
C LYS A 255 -7.11 -23.25 1.54
N TYR A 256 -5.91 -22.83 1.93
CA TYR A 256 -4.84 -22.56 0.97
C TYR A 256 -4.39 -23.84 0.26
N SER A 257 -4.25 -23.77 -1.04
CA SER A 257 -3.46 -24.69 -1.84
C SER A 257 -2.66 -23.87 -2.85
N ARG A 258 -1.45 -24.32 -3.19
CA ARG A 258 -0.57 -23.59 -4.11
C ARG A 258 -1.23 -23.38 -5.49
N LEU A 259 -1.88 -24.41 -6.01
CA LEU A 259 -2.59 -24.34 -7.30
C LEU A 259 -3.71 -23.30 -7.31
N LYS A 260 -4.50 -23.23 -6.23
CA LYS A 260 -5.59 -22.26 -6.10
C LYS A 260 -5.08 -20.85 -5.76
N GLY A 261 -3.95 -20.73 -5.06
CA GLY A 261 -3.35 -19.46 -4.69
C GLY A 261 -2.73 -18.69 -5.86
N ASP A 262 -2.28 -19.39 -6.88
CA ASP A 262 -1.75 -18.77 -8.10
C ASP A 262 -2.87 -18.11 -8.93
N ASP A 263 -4.10 -18.65 -8.87
CA ASP A 263 -5.29 -18.08 -9.53
C ASP A 263 -6.50 -18.02 -8.58
N TYR A 264 -6.35 -17.25 -7.49
CA TYR A 264 -7.41 -17.10 -6.47
C TYR A 264 -8.69 -16.46 -7.04
N ILE A 265 -8.60 -15.68 -8.11
CA ILE A 265 -9.76 -15.08 -8.77
C ILE A 265 -10.57 -16.15 -9.47
N LYS A 266 -9.93 -17.04 -10.20
CA LYS A 266 -10.59 -18.18 -10.83
C LYS A 266 -11.29 -19.03 -9.77
N PHE A 267 -10.63 -19.30 -8.64
CA PHE A 267 -11.28 -19.99 -7.53
C PHE A 267 -12.54 -19.27 -7.06
N LEU A 268 -12.47 -17.95 -6.85
CA LEU A 268 -13.62 -17.18 -6.36
C LEU A 268 -14.77 -17.13 -7.35
N LEU A 269 -14.50 -16.90 -8.65
CA LEU A 269 -15.52 -16.62 -9.65
C LEU A 269 -16.01 -17.87 -10.40
N ASP A 270 -15.14 -18.88 -10.61
CA ASP A 270 -15.45 -20.02 -11.45
C ASP A 270 -15.62 -21.32 -10.66
N GLU A 271 -15.13 -21.39 -9.39
CA GLU A 271 -15.27 -22.58 -8.56
C GLU A 271 -16.22 -22.34 -7.37
N LYS A 272 -16.04 -21.26 -6.58
CA LYS A 272 -16.81 -21.05 -5.35
C LYS A 272 -18.11 -20.28 -5.61
N PHE A 273 -18.07 -19.04 -6.06
CA PHE A 273 -19.23 -18.19 -6.23
C PHE A 273 -19.80 -18.29 -7.65
N THR A 274 -20.41 -19.43 -7.95
CA THR A 274 -21.02 -19.71 -9.26
C THR A 274 -22.53 -19.81 -9.16
N ALA A 275 -23.24 -19.49 -10.25
CA ALA A 275 -24.70 -19.69 -10.33
C ALA A 275 -25.07 -21.16 -10.08
N LYS A 276 -24.26 -22.10 -10.59
CA LYS A 276 -24.44 -23.53 -10.40
C LYS A 276 -24.48 -23.92 -8.93
N ASN A 277 -23.55 -23.40 -8.13
CA ASN A 277 -23.46 -23.71 -6.70
C ASN A 277 -24.64 -23.16 -5.89
N VAL A 278 -25.34 -22.14 -6.41
CA VAL A 278 -26.59 -21.65 -5.81
C VAL A 278 -27.80 -22.48 -6.23
N THR A 279 -27.92 -22.79 -7.53
CA THR A 279 -29.15 -23.38 -8.09
C THR A 279 -29.14 -24.93 -8.18
N HIS A 280 -27.98 -25.48 -8.58
CA HIS A 280 -27.83 -26.94 -8.84
C HIS A 280 -26.44 -27.41 -8.43
N PRO A 281 -26.06 -27.37 -7.12
CA PRO A 281 -24.74 -27.78 -6.65
C PRO A 281 -24.48 -29.27 -6.95
N ASP A 282 -23.24 -29.62 -7.24
CA ASP A 282 -22.81 -31.00 -7.47
C ASP A 282 -22.81 -31.83 -6.18
N SER A 283 -22.59 -31.19 -5.04
CA SER A 283 -22.60 -31.75 -3.70
C SER A 283 -23.12 -30.73 -2.69
N ASP A 284 -23.53 -31.22 -1.49
CA ASP A 284 -23.93 -30.31 -0.40
C ASP A 284 -22.76 -29.39 0.04
N ASP A 285 -21.52 -29.84 -0.10
CA ASP A 285 -20.32 -29.04 0.23
C ASP A 285 -20.09 -27.89 -0.75
N ASP A 286 -20.59 -28.01 -1.99
CA ASP A 286 -20.47 -26.96 -3.01
C ASP A 286 -21.59 -25.93 -2.93
N LYS A 287 -22.68 -26.26 -2.23
CA LYS A 287 -23.87 -25.41 -2.12
C LYS A 287 -23.53 -24.08 -1.48
N ILE A 288 -23.96 -22.99 -2.13
CA ILE A 288 -23.84 -21.62 -1.61
C ILE A 288 -25.20 -21.13 -1.13
N THR A 289 -25.22 -20.63 0.09
CA THR A 289 -26.38 -20.03 0.74
C THR A 289 -26.23 -18.50 0.83
N MET A 290 -27.35 -17.80 1.03
CA MET A 290 -27.31 -16.35 1.32
C MET A 290 -26.46 -16.04 2.54
N THR A 291 -26.56 -16.85 3.59
CA THR A 291 -25.78 -16.70 4.83
C THR A 291 -24.28 -16.80 4.57
N GLU A 292 -23.81 -17.76 3.77
CA GLU A 292 -22.39 -17.88 3.43
C GLU A 292 -21.88 -16.67 2.63
N ILE A 293 -22.68 -16.12 1.71
CA ILE A 293 -22.34 -14.89 1.01
C ILE A 293 -22.24 -13.73 2.00
N GLU A 294 -23.21 -13.59 2.89
CA GLU A 294 -23.23 -12.54 3.91
C GLU A 294 -22.04 -12.63 4.86
N GLU A 295 -21.71 -13.83 5.34
CA GLU A 295 -20.55 -14.09 6.18
C GLU A 295 -19.23 -13.71 5.46
N TYR A 296 -19.09 -14.11 4.21
CA TYR A 296 -17.91 -13.76 3.41
C TYR A 296 -17.79 -12.25 3.19
N VAL A 297 -18.89 -11.59 2.81
CA VAL A 297 -18.94 -10.13 2.63
C VAL A 297 -18.63 -9.41 3.95
N SER A 298 -19.21 -9.87 5.05
CA SER A 298 -18.95 -9.34 6.38
C SER A 298 -17.48 -9.50 6.80
N SER A 299 -16.87 -10.64 6.45
CA SER A 299 -15.45 -10.88 6.74
C SER A 299 -14.52 -9.94 5.94
N LEU A 300 -14.84 -9.64 4.68
CA LEU A 300 -14.12 -8.63 3.88
C LEU A 300 -14.22 -7.24 4.51
N GLN A 301 -15.43 -6.84 4.91
CA GLN A 301 -15.66 -5.56 5.56
C GLN A 301 -14.92 -5.43 6.89
N LYS A 302 -14.88 -6.50 7.69
CA LYS A 302 -14.10 -6.52 8.95
C LYS A 302 -12.60 -6.44 8.70
N ALA A 303 -12.10 -7.06 7.64
CA ALA A 303 -10.68 -7.15 7.36
C ALA A 303 -10.07 -5.87 6.79
N VAL A 304 -10.83 -4.98 6.15
CA VAL A 304 -10.25 -3.80 5.49
C VAL A 304 -9.69 -2.76 6.47
N LYS A 305 -10.30 -2.60 7.64
CA LYS A 305 -9.79 -1.68 8.68
C LYS A 305 -8.42 -2.10 9.21
N PRO A 306 -8.24 -3.35 9.70
CA PRO A 306 -6.89 -3.81 10.07
C PRO A 306 -5.93 -3.84 8.89
N TRP A 307 -6.39 -4.15 7.65
CA TRP A 307 -5.54 -4.05 6.47
C TRP A 307 -4.98 -2.64 6.26
N PHE A 308 -5.82 -1.63 6.40
CA PHE A 308 -5.39 -0.23 6.34
C PHE A 308 -4.39 0.08 7.46
N TYR A 309 -4.68 -0.33 8.70
CA TYR A 309 -3.81 -0.10 9.85
C TYR A 309 -2.43 -0.78 9.71
N ILE A 310 -2.38 -2.01 9.22
CA ILE A 310 -1.12 -2.74 8.96
C ILE A 310 -0.19 -1.95 8.03
N HIS A 311 -0.76 -1.24 7.03
CA HIS A 311 0.01 -0.46 6.06
C HIS A 311 0.22 1.00 6.47
N ASN A 312 -0.57 1.51 7.41
CA ASN A 312 -0.54 2.89 7.88
C ASN A 312 -0.63 2.94 9.43
N PRO A 313 0.34 2.35 10.15
CA PRO A 313 0.22 2.12 11.58
C PRO A 313 0.20 3.42 12.42
N TYR A 314 0.64 4.54 11.86
CA TYR A 314 0.63 5.85 12.54
C TYR A 314 -0.66 6.65 12.32
N GLU A 315 -1.55 6.16 11.44
CA GLU A 315 -2.89 6.71 11.27
C GLU A 315 -3.81 6.27 12.40
N GLN A 316 -4.74 7.16 12.77
CA GLN A 316 -5.74 6.82 13.78
C GLN A 316 -6.81 5.91 13.17
N VAL A 317 -6.89 4.69 13.68
CA VAL A 317 -7.94 3.73 13.33
C VAL A 317 -8.58 3.23 14.62
N ALA A 318 -9.89 3.49 14.77
CA ALA A 318 -10.62 3.11 15.98
C ALA A 318 -10.47 1.61 16.29
N GLY A 319 -10.05 1.28 17.49
CA GLY A 319 -9.82 -0.09 17.97
C GLY A 319 -8.39 -0.61 17.78
N TYR A 320 -7.51 0.15 17.11
CA TYR A 320 -6.13 -0.29 16.80
C TYR A 320 -5.04 0.66 17.33
N ASP A 321 -5.38 1.58 18.24
CA ASP A 321 -4.41 2.55 18.78
C ASP A 321 -3.52 1.90 19.86
N ASN A 322 -2.41 1.31 19.43
CA ASN A 322 -1.39 0.68 20.27
C ASN A 322 0.01 1.10 19.79
N ASP A 323 0.76 1.82 20.63
CA ASP A 323 2.05 2.40 20.25
C ASP A 323 3.11 1.32 19.95
N GLU A 324 3.03 0.17 20.59
CA GLU A 324 3.94 -0.93 20.32
C GLU A 324 3.67 -1.58 18.97
N ASN A 325 2.39 -1.80 18.61
CA ASN A 325 2.01 -2.28 17.28
C ASN A 325 2.55 -1.37 16.19
N LYS A 326 2.44 -0.03 16.37
CA LYS A 326 2.93 0.96 15.37
C LYS A 326 4.42 0.75 15.08
N VAL A 327 5.21 0.58 16.13
CA VAL A 327 6.66 0.35 15.99
C VAL A 327 6.94 -0.99 15.31
N LEU A 328 6.26 -2.05 15.72
CA LEU A 328 6.51 -3.41 15.21
C LEU A 328 6.06 -3.56 13.74
N LEU A 329 4.90 -3.01 13.37
CA LEU A 329 4.43 -2.98 11.99
C LEU A 329 5.37 -2.18 11.08
N ASN A 330 5.87 -1.04 11.57
CA ASN A 330 6.85 -0.24 10.83
C ASN A 330 8.19 -1.00 10.64
N ARG A 331 8.64 -1.79 11.62
CA ARG A 331 9.81 -2.68 11.50
C ARG A 331 9.60 -3.74 10.43
N LEU A 332 8.44 -4.39 10.43
CA LEU A 332 8.08 -5.38 9.41
C LEU A 332 7.99 -4.76 8.02
N GLU A 333 7.49 -3.54 7.88
CA GLU A 333 7.47 -2.84 6.58
C GLU A 333 8.90 -2.61 6.07
N ARG A 334 9.84 -2.21 6.93
CA ARG A 334 11.26 -2.01 6.58
C ARG A 334 11.94 -3.29 6.08
N LEU A 335 11.58 -4.43 6.66
CA LEU A 335 12.08 -5.76 6.26
C LEU A 335 11.28 -6.38 5.12
N SER A 336 10.20 -5.71 4.64
CA SER A 336 9.15 -6.31 3.83
C SER A 336 8.36 -7.39 4.61
N PHE A 337 7.04 -7.26 4.67
CA PHE A 337 6.18 -8.25 5.36
C PHE A 337 6.25 -9.66 4.78
N ARG A 338 6.64 -9.77 3.51
CA ARG A 338 6.69 -11.04 2.78
C ARG A 338 5.39 -11.84 2.99
N SER A 339 5.50 -13.10 3.35
CA SER A 339 4.37 -14.04 3.52
C SER A 339 3.60 -13.87 4.83
N PHE A 340 4.00 -12.98 5.71
CA PHE A 340 3.33 -12.76 6.99
C PHE A 340 2.05 -11.94 6.91
N LYS A 341 1.80 -11.23 5.79
CA LYS A 341 0.61 -10.35 5.68
C LYS A 341 -0.72 -11.05 5.96
N PRO A 342 -1.03 -12.24 5.38
CA PRO A 342 -2.29 -12.93 5.69
C PRO A 342 -2.37 -13.35 7.15
N LEU A 343 -1.26 -13.80 7.75
CA LEU A 343 -1.22 -14.23 9.14
C LEU A 343 -1.45 -13.04 10.11
N ILE A 344 -0.78 -11.92 9.85
CA ILE A 344 -0.94 -10.70 10.65
C ILE A 344 -2.38 -10.17 10.49
N LEU A 345 -2.92 -10.16 9.27
CA LEU A 345 -4.29 -9.74 9.03
C LEU A 345 -5.29 -10.64 9.78
N ALA A 346 -5.11 -11.96 9.74
CA ALA A 346 -5.93 -12.91 10.48
C ALA A 346 -5.87 -12.68 12.00
N ALA A 347 -4.67 -12.39 12.54
CA ALA A 347 -4.51 -12.09 13.97
C ALA A 347 -5.29 -10.83 14.38
N PHE A 348 -5.31 -9.78 13.55
CA PHE A 348 -6.10 -8.57 13.81
C PHE A 348 -7.61 -8.76 13.56
N CYS A 349 -8.01 -9.72 12.73
CA CYS A 349 -9.41 -10.03 12.46
C CYS A 349 -10.03 -11.02 13.44
N SER A 350 -9.21 -11.75 14.21
CA SER A 350 -9.62 -12.69 15.24
C SER A 350 -9.67 -12.01 16.61
N ASP A 351 -10.36 -12.64 17.57
CA ASP A 351 -10.55 -12.11 18.94
C ASP A 351 -9.26 -12.32 19.77
N GLN A 352 -8.10 -11.81 19.30
CA GLN A 352 -6.82 -11.92 19.99
C GLN A 352 -6.55 -10.69 20.84
N GLU A 353 -5.90 -10.91 21.99
CA GLU A 353 -5.43 -9.82 22.82
C GLU A 353 -4.27 -9.07 22.14
N MET A 354 -4.24 -7.73 22.28
CA MET A 354 -3.18 -6.91 21.65
C MET A 354 -1.77 -7.31 22.08
N GLN A 355 -1.59 -7.83 23.29
CA GLN A 355 -0.30 -8.30 23.76
C GLN A 355 0.20 -9.53 22.98
N ASP A 356 -0.70 -10.43 22.59
CA ASP A 356 -0.33 -11.63 21.84
C ASP A 356 -0.09 -11.29 20.37
N ILE A 357 -0.85 -10.33 19.81
CA ILE A 357 -0.53 -9.74 18.50
C ILE A 357 0.86 -9.12 18.52
N ASN A 358 1.23 -8.36 19.56
CA ASN A 358 2.59 -7.81 19.71
C ASN A 358 3.67 -8.90 19.75
N LYS A 359 3.44 -10.00 20.46
CA LYS A 359 4.37 -11.14 20.46
C LYS A 359 4.52 -11.75 19.06
N LEU A 360 3.40 -11.93 18.35
CA LEU A 360 3.42 -12.44 16.96
C LEU A 360 4.21 -11.50 16.04
N LEU A 361 3.98 -10.19 16.12
CA LEU A 361 4.69 -9.20 15.30
C LEU A 361 6.21 -9.20 15.59
N ARG A 362 6.63 -9.29 16.86
CA ARG A 362 8.04 -9.43 17.22
C ARG A 362 8.64 -10.73 16.66
N THR A 363 7.91 -11.83 16.77
CA THR A 363 8.36 -13.13 16.27
C THR A 363 8.46 -13.14 14.74
N ALA A 364 7.53 -12.50 14.05
CA ALA A 364 7.56 -12.35 12.59
C ALA A 364 8.73 -11.45 12.13
N GLU A 365 9.01 -10.35 12.84
CA GLU A 365 10.18 -9.49 12.57
C GLU A 365 11.49 -10.28 12.77
N ARG A 366 11.60 -11.00 13.88
CA ARG A 366 12.74 -11.86 14.18
C ARG A 366 12.95 -12.93 13.11
N TYR A 367 11.90 -13.61 12.68
CA TYR A 367 11.95 -14.59 11.60
C TYR A 367 12.45 -13.98 10.29
N ASN A 368 11.88 -12.83 9.90
CA ASN A 368 12.29 -12.13 8.67
C ASN A 368 13.78 -11.79 8.68
N PHE A 369 14.26 -11.22 9.78
CA PHE A 369 15.66 -10.83 9.88
C PHE A 369 16.59 -12.03 9.92
N THR A 370 16.30 -13.02 10.77
CA THR A 370 17.20 -14.17 10.99
C THR A 370 17.23 -15.15 9.81
N LEU A 371 16.11 -15.40 9.15
CA LEU A 371 16.06 -16.36 8.07
C LEU A 371 16.37 -15.76 6.69
N PHE A 372 15.77 -14.61 6.41
CA PHE A 372 15.92 -14.04 5.08
C PHE A 372 17.15 -13.13 4.97
N THR A 373 17.43 -12.33 6.01
CA THR A 373 18.53 -11.35 5.97
C THR A 373 19.87 -11.93 6.44
N LEU A 374 19.87 -12.74 7.49
CA LEU A 374 21.09 -13.40 7.97
C LEU A 374 21.36 -14.70 7.23
N SER A 375 20.40 -15.64 7.27
CA SER A 375 20.61 -17.01 6.77
C SER A 375 20.39 -17.17 5.27
N GLN A 376 20.08 -16.10 4.55
CA GLN A 376 19.89 -16.09 3.09
C GLN A 376 18.91 -17.16 2.57
N ARG A 377 17.86 -17.44 3.36
CA ARG A 377 16.81 -18.35 2.93
C ARG A 377 15.96 -17.72 1.82
N ARG A 378 15.34 -18.55 0.99
CA ARG A 378 14.42 -18.08 -0.05
C ARG A 378 13.24 -17.37 0.57
N GLY A 379 12.78 -16.25 -0.03
CA GLY A 379 11.74 -15.38 0.49
C GLY A 379 10.36 -16.03 0.65
N ASN A 380 10.15 -17.24 0.14
CA ASN A 380 8.93 -18.03 0.28
C ASN A 380 9.06 -19.19 1.30
N THR A 381 10.13 -19.21 2.08
CA THR A 381 10.30 -20.21 3.15
C THR A 381 9.21 -20.00 4.19
N GLY A 382 8.41 -21.03 4.47
CA GLY A 382 7.32 -20.99 5.46
C GLY A 382 5.97 -20.49 4.92
N ASP A 383 5.82 -20.15 3.64
CA ASP A 383 4.58 -19.60 3.08
C ASP A 383 3.37 -20.47 3.38
N THR A 384 3.45 -21.77 3.08
CA THR A 384 2.33 -22.71 3.26
C THR A 384 1.90 -22.80 4.71
N GLU A 385 2.85 -22.84 5.61
CA GLU A 385 2.64 -22.92 7.05
C GLU A 385 2.01 -21.63 7.59
N PHE A 386 2.49 -20.46 7.15
CA PHE A 386 1.92 -19.17 7.56
C PHE A 386 0.50 -18.97 7.03
N PHE A 387 0.22 -19.42 5.81
CA PHE A 387 -1.13 -19.33 5.23
C PHE A 387 -2.10 -20.29 5.92
N SER A 388 -1.65 -21.50 6.25
CA SER A 388 -2.45 -22.44 7.06
C SER A 388 -2.67 -21.93 8.48
N ALA A 389 -1.67 -21.31 9.09
CA ALA A 389 -1.79 -20.67 10.40
C ALA A 389 -2.78 -19.49 10.37
N ALA A 390 -2.76 -18.67 9.31
CA ALA A 390 -3.70 -17.56 9.13
C ALA A 390 -5.16 -18.06 9.11
N GLN A 391 -5.43 -19.10 8.33
CA GLN A 391 -6.74 -19.73 8.30
C GLN A 391 -7.12 -20.35 9.66
N GLY A 392 -6.16 -21.02 10.31
CA GLY A 392 -6.35 -21.63 11.62
C GLY A 392 -6.71 -20.61 12.71
N LEU A 393 -6.08 -19.44 12.71
CA LEU A 393 -6.42 -18.35 13.65
C LEU A 393 -7.82 -17.80 13.39
N LEU A 394 -8.17 -17.56 12.13
CA LEU A 394 -9.49 -17.03 11.78
C LEU A 394 -10.62 -18.02 12.10
N SER A 395 -10.42 -19.31 11.84
CA SER A 395 -11.36 -20.39 12.14
C SER A 395 -11.30 -20.89 13.60
N LYS A 396 -10.41 -20.31 14.44
CA LYS A 396 -10.20 -20.70 15.84
C LYS A 396 -9.77 -22.17 16.04
N THR A 397 -9.13 -22.76 15.03
CA THR A 397 -8.59 -24.14 15.10
C THR A 397 -7.13 -24.18 15.55
N THR A 398 -6.44 -23.04 15.55
CA THR A 398 -5.06 -22.88 16.02
C THR A 398 -4.98 -21.67 16.93
N SER A 399 -4.22 -21.76 18.03
CA SER A 399 -3.98 -20.62 18.91
C SER A 399 -2.82 -19.75 18.40
N ILE A 400 -2.80 -18.48 18.81
CA ILE A 400 -1.69 -17.57 18.47
C ILE A 400 -0.37 -18.01 19.13
N GLU A 401 -0.44 -18.62 20.31
CA GLU A 401 0.69 -19.17 21.04
C GLU A 401 1.33 -20.35 20.29
N ASP A 402 0.52 -21.25 19.72
CA ASP A 402 1.03 -22.36 18.91
C ASP A 402 1.72 -21.84 17.65
N VAL A 403 1.16 -20.82 17.01
CA VAL A 403 1.77 -20.17 15.83
C VAL A 403 3.13 -19.57 16.19
N ILE A 404 3.21 -18.81 17.28
CA ILE A 404 4.46 -18.21 17.77
C ILE A 404 5.49 -19.29 18.12
N SER A 405 5.07 -20.34 18.80
CA SER A 405 5.93 -21.48 19.16
C SER A 405 6.53 -22.14 17.92
N ASN A 406 5.70 -22.42 16.92
CA ASN A 406 6.14 -23.04 15.67
C ASN A 406 7.15 -22.15 14.90
N ILE A 407 6.89 -20.83 14.82
CA ILE A 407 7.81 -19.88 14.20
C ILE A 407 9.17 -19.88 14.92
N ASN A 408 9.16 -19.91 16.26
CA ASN A 408 10.40 -19.97 17.06
C ASN A 408 11.17 -21.29 16.84
N VAL A 409 10.48 -22.42 16.71
CA VAL A 409 11.10 -23.69 16.36
C VAL A 409 11.79 -23.60 14.99
N TRP A 410 11.13 -23.00 13.99
CA TRP A 410 11.73 -22.82 12.66
C TRP A 410 12.92 -21.87 12.66
N ILE A 411 12.88 -20.79 13.47
CA ILE A 411 14.06 -19.94 13.66
C ILE A 411 15.23 -20.77 14.16
N GLY A 412 15.02 -21.57 15.22
CA GLY A 412 16.06 -22.44 15.77
C GLY A 412 16.60 -23.50 14.79
N GLN A 413 15.75 -24.03 13.92
CA GLN A 413 16.14 -25.05 12.94
C GLN A 413 16.83 -24.48 11.70
N TYR A 414 16.43 -23.30 11.24
CA TYR A 414 16.82 -22.78 9.93
C TYR A 414 17.74 -21.57 10.00
N CYS A 415 17.90 -20.91 11.14
CA CYS A 415 18.91 -19.88 11.33
C CYS A 415 20.31 -20.49 11.23
N SER A 416 21.17 -19.89 10.43
CA SER A 416 22.51 -20.41 10.16
C SER A 416 23.55 -19.29 10.17
N PRO A 417 24.27 -19.08 11.30
CA PRO A 417 25.39 -18.13 11.36
C PRO A 417 26.46 -18.39 10.32
N LYS A 418 26.70 -19.68 10.00
CA LYS A 418 27.65 -20.06 8.96
C LYS A 418 27.24 -19.51 7.60
N LYS A 419 25.97 -19.62 7.22
CA LYS A 419 25.49 -19.04 5.93
C LYS A 419 25.64 -17.52 5.90
N PHE A 420 25.45 -16.86 7.03
CA PHE A 420 25.71 -15.42 7.14
C PHE A 420 27.19 -15.11 6.90
N SER A 421 28.08 -15.84 7.54
CA SER A 421 29.54 -15.71 7.34
C SER A 421 29.94 -15.96 5.88
N ASP A 422 29.44 -17.06 5.28
CA ASP A 422 29.71 -17.40 3.90
C ASP A 422 29.20 -16.29 2.94
N HIS A 423 28.01 -15.75 3.19
CA HIS A 423 27.45 -14.66 2.39
C HIS A 423 28.27 -13.37 2.48
N VAL A 424 28.71 -12.99 3.69
CA VAL A 424 29.57 -11.80 3.87
C VAL A 424 30.93 -12.00 3.19
N LYS A 425 31.56 -13.17 3.36
CA LYS A 425 32.83 -13.50 2.69
C LYS A 425 32.71 -13.41 1.16
N GLU A 426 31.61 -13.95 0.59
CA GLU A 426 31.33 -13.81 -0.84
C GLU A 426 31.29 -12.33 -1.29
N LYS A 427 30.73 -11.43 -0.47
CA LYS A 427 30.71 -9.98 -0.79
C LYS A 427 32.10 -9.34 -0.77
N PHE A 428 33.08 -9.92 -0.11
CA PHE A 428 34.47 -9.48 -0.21
C PHE A 428 35.18 -10.00 -1.45
N GLU A 429 34.77 -11.15 -1.99
CA GLU A 429 35.45 -11.85 -3.08
C GLU A 429 34.88 -11.51 -4.47
N VAL A 430 33.55 -11.35 -4.60
CA VAL A 430 32.83 -11.23 -5.87
C VAL A 430 32.34 -9.81 -6.13
N GLY A 431 32.50 -9.34 -7.36
CA GLY A 431 31.95 -8.07 -7.84
C GLY A 431 32.72 -6.84 -7.34
N HIS A 432 32.04 -5.98 -6.58
CA HIS A 432 32.62 -4.70 -6.12
C HIS A 432 33.53 -4.84 -4.90
N ARG A 433 33.64 -6.03 -4.30
CA ARG A 433 34.49 -6.30 -3.13
C ARG A 433 34.25 -5.38 -1.94
N GLU A 434 32.99 -5.08 -1.60
CA GLU A 434 32.65 -4.09 -0.55
C GLU A 434 32.08 -4.75 0.73
N GLY A 435 32.27 -6.05 0.96
CA GLY A 435 31.98 -6.76 2.20
C GLY A 435 30.64 -6.40 2.84
N PHE A 436 30.66 -6.03 4.13
CA PHE A 436 29.45 -5.63 4.87
C PHE A 436 28.73 -4.42 4.26
N TYR A 437 29.43 -3.53 3.55
CA TYR A 437 28.78 -2.40 2.89
C TYR A 437 27.73 -2.85 1.85
N ARG A 438 27.87 -4.04 1.28
CA ARG A 438 26.90 -4.68 0.35
C ARG A 438 25.98 -5.69 1.01
N TRP A 439 25.98 -5.78 2.32
CA TRP A 439 25.01 -6.62 3.00
C TRP A 439 23.64 -5.93 2.98
N ASP A 440 22.62 -6.60 2.44
CA ASP A 440 21.27 -6.06 2.26
C ASP A 440 20.60 -5.66 3.59
N GLY A 441 20.98 -6.32 4.70
CA GLY A 441 20.52 -6.01 6.04
C GLY A 441 21.18 -4.80 6.71
N LEU A 442 22.27 -4.26 6.16
CA LEU A 442 23.12 -3.28 6.84
C LEU A 442 22.35 -2.05 7.33
N ARG A 443 21.54 -1.44 6.46
CA ARG A 443 20.82 -0.20 6.82
C ARG A 443 19.80 -0.44 7.92
N TYR A 444 19.04 -1.53 7.84
CA TYR A 444 18.09 -1.91 8.88
C TYR A 444 18.79 -2.20 10.21
N PHE A 445 19.88 -2.95 10.15
CA PHE A 445 20.70 -3.28 11.32
C PHE A 445 21.26 -2.02 12.00
N LEU A 446 21.90 -1.12 11.27
CA LEU A 446 22.46 0.13 11.82
C LEU A 446 21.37 1.05 12.38
N PHE A 447 20.18 1.06 11.78
CA PHE A 447 19.05 1.81 12.32
C PHE A 447 18.54 1.23 13.64
N GLU A 448 18.42 -0.09 13.75
CA GLU A 448 18.02 -0.76 15.00
C GLU A 448 19.08 -0.58 16.09
N TYR A 449 20.37 -0.52 15.73
CA TYR A 449 21.45 -0.20 16.67
C TYR A 449 21.32 1.22 17.21
N GLU A 450 21.08 2.20 16.36
CA GLU A 450 20.83 3.59 16.77
C GLU A 450 19.60 3.69 17.69
N ASP A 451 18.51 2.97 17.39
CA ASP A 451 17.30 2.90 18.23
C ASP A 451 17.61 2.28 19.61
N HIS A 452 18.47 1.26 19.64
CA HIS A 452 18.96 0.65 20.87
C HIS A 452 19.75 1.65 21.74
N LEU A 453 20.71 2.35 21.13
CA LEU A 453 21.52 3.37 21.83
C LEU A 453 20.65 4.51 22.36
N GLN A 454 19.64 4.95 21.61
CA GLN A 454 18.70 5.98 22.02
C GLN A 454 17.94 5.56 23.28
N LYS A 455 17.43 4.32 23.31
CA LYS A 455 16.70 3.77 24.46
C LYS A 455 17.60 3.64 25.69
N LYS A 456 18.83 3.16 25.50
CA LYS A 456 19.83 3.04 26.56
C LYS A 456 20.21 4.40 27.15
N GLY A 457 20.39 5.41 26.31
CA GLY A 457 20.74 6.77 26.71
C GLY A 457 19.56 7.63 27.16
N LYS A 458 18.30 7.15 27.13
CA LYS A 458 17.07 7.88 27.49
C LYS A 458 16.94 9.24 26.75
N GLN A 459 17.41 9.33 25.51
CA GLN A 459 17.36 10.56 24.73
C GLN A 459 16.00 10.74 24.05
N ALA A 460 15.42 11.94 24.16
CA ALA A 460 14.06 12.23 23.66
C ALA A 460 13.96 12.45 22.15
N ARG A 461 15.06 12.75 21.44
CA ARG A 461 15.03 13.06 20.01
C ARG A 461 15.87 12.09 19.18
N ARG A 462 15.24 11.50 18.15
CA ARG A 462 15.94 10.79 17.08
C ARG A 462 16.61 11.80 16.16
N LYS A 463 17.89 11.60 15.88
CA LYS A 463 18.61 12.32 14.83
C LYS A 463 18.66 11.53 13.51
N LEU A 464 18.46 10.23 13.56
CA LEU A 464 18.41 9.35 12.40
C LEU A 464 16.96 8.95 12.11
N ASP A 465 16.49 9.25 10.90
CA ASP A 465 15.17 8.88 10.41
C ASP A 465 15.27 7.77 9.35
N TRP A 466 14.35 6.80 9.39
CA TRP A 466 14.34 5.69 8.45
C TRP A 466 14.05 6.14 7.01
N GLN A 467 13.17 7.10 6.83
CA GLN A 467 12.82 7.56 5.48
C GLN A 467 14.04 8.16 4.78
N THR A 468 14.83 8.96 5.50
CA THR A 468 16.08 9.52 4.98
C THR A 468 17.18 8.48 4.80
N LEU A 469 17.23 7.45 5.66
CA LEU A 469 18.20 6.35 5.54
C LEU A 469 17.91 5.43 4.35
N SER A 470 16.64 5.19 4.05
CA SER A 470 16.22 4.27 2.97
C SER A 470 16.04 4.96 1.60
N ALA A 471 15.82 6.27 1.57
CA ALA A 471 15.52 7.01 0.35
C ALA A 471 16.76 7.22 -0.53
N SER A 472 16.54 7.23 -1.85
CA SER A 472 17.58 7.60 -2.85
C SER A 472 17.57 9.10 -3.21
N GLN A 473 17.00 9.97 -2.37
CA GLN A 473 16.89 11.41 -2.59
C GLN A 473 18.20 12.15 -2.29
N LYS A 474 18.29 13.43 -2.72
CA LYS A 474 19.51 14.25 -2.62
C LYS A 474 20.08 14.40 -1.20
N ASP A 475 19.25 14.36 -0.15
CA ASP A 475 19.62 14.52 1.26
C ASP A 475 19.46 13.24 2.10
N HIS A 476 19.65 12.08 1.50
CA HIS A 476 19.53 10.81 2.22
C HIS A 476 20.74 10.54 3.11
N VAL A 477 20.53 9.74 4.15
CA VAL A 477 21.63 9.20 4.98
C VAL A 477 22.40 8.15 4.17
N THR A 478 23.72 8.31 4.12
CA THR A 478 24.66 7.36 3.52
C THR A 478 25.26 6.46 4.59
N VAL A 479 25.95 5.40 4.19
CA VAL A 479 26.83 4.65 5.07
C VAL A 479 28.26 5.11 4.79
N GLU A 480 28.89 5.66 5.81
CA GLU A 480 30.26 6.16 5.81
C GLU A 480 31.25 5.04 6.13
N HIS A 481 32.41 5.08 5.50
CA HIS A 481 33.61 4.35 5.95
C HIS A 481 34.44 5.28 6.82
N ILE A 482 34.49 5.04 8.14
CA ILE A 482 35.22 5.89 9.09
C ILE A 482 36.70 5.92 8.70
N TYR A 483 37.35 4.75 8.56
CA TYR A 483 38.60 4.59 7.83
C TYR A 483 38.24 4.56 6.32
N PRO A 484 38.68 5.56 5.55
CA PRO A 484 38.17 5.79 4.21
C PRO A 484 38.68 4.76 3.18
N GLN A 485 37.90 4.61 2.10
CA GLN A 485 38.30 3.73 0.98
C GLN A 485 39.55 4.21 0.25
N THR A 486 39.84 5.52 0.28
CA THR A 486 41.05 6.12 -0.26
C THR A 486 41.87 6.71 0.89
N GLU A 487 42.99 6.10 1.19
CA GLU A 487 43.88 6.53 2.26
C GLU A 487 44.51 7.91 1.93
N THR A 488 44.62 8.75 2.96
CA THR A 488 45.55 9.87 3.01
C THR A 488 46.84 9.47 3.73
N ASP A 489 47.89 10.29 3.68
CA ASP A 489 49.16 9.98 4.34
C ASP A 489 49.04 9.73 5.84
N GLU A 490 48.08 10.35 6.50
CA GLU A 490 47.82 10.13 7.94
C GLU A 490 47.17 8.79 8.23
N TRP A 491 46.20 8.40 7.40
CA TRP A 491 45.58 7.07 7.51
C TRP A 491 46.58 5.96 7.14
N ALA A 492 47.41 6.17 6.13
CA ALA A 492 48.43 5.22 5.71
C ALA A 492 49.44 4.91 6.84
N LYS A 493 49.76 5.90 7.68
CA LYS A 493 50.61 5.70 8.87
C LYS A 493 49.92 4.82 9.93
N CYS A 494 48.63 5.01 10.16
CA CYS A 494 47.86 4.24 11.16
C CYS A 494 47.74 2.73 10.78
N PHE A 495 47.79 2.43 9.47
CA PHE A 495 47.60 1.09 8.94
C PHE A 495 48.82 0.59 8.17
N SER A 496 50.02 1.10 8.48
CA SER A 496 51.30 0.74 7.81
C SER A 496 51.64 -0.74 7.89
N ASP A 497 51.21 -1.38 8.96
CA ASP A 497 51.58 -2.78 9.27
C ASP A 497 50.68 -3.80 8.55
N TYR A 498 49.64 -3.34 7.83
CA TYR A 498 48.68 -4.18 7.14
C TYR A 498 48.90 -4.23 5.64
N THR A 499 48.76 -5.40 5.05
CA THR A 499 48.78 -5.59 3.60
C THR A 499 47.61 -4.90 2.92
N THR A 500 47.68 -4.66 1.61
CA THR A 500 46.57 -4.08 0.85
C THR A 500 45.28 -4.90 0.96
N GLU A 501 45.37 -6.22 1.03
CA GLU A 501 44.23 -7.11 1.19
C GLU A 501 43.64 -7.00 2.60
N GLN A 502 44.47 -6.99 3.64
CA GLN A 502 44.01 -6.79 5.02
C GLN A 502 43.34 -5.41 5.19
N LYS A 503 43.91 -4.34 4.62
CA LYS A 503 43.31 -3.01 4.61
C LYS A 503 41.93 -3.01 3.93
N HIS A 504 41.78 -3.78 2.86
CA HIS A 504 40.49 -3.94 2.20
C HIS A 504 39.44 -4.58 3.14
N PHE A 505 39.77 -5.64 3.86
CA PHE A 505 38.87 -6.24 4.87
C PHE A 505 38.53 -5.24 5.98
N ILE A 506 39.55 -4.53 6.51
CA ILE A 506 39.35 -3.53 7.57
C ILE A 506 38.39 -2.42 7.11
N THR A 507 38.60 -1.89 5.89
CA THR A 507 37.79 -0.80 5.34
C THR A 507 36.30 -1.18 5.26
N HIS A 508 36.00 -2.38 4.79
CA HIS A 508 34.63 -2.82 4.54
C HIS A 508 34.04 -3.71 5.65
N SER A 509 34.75 -3.84 6.80
CA SER A 509 34.23 -4.54 7.97
C SER A 509 33.10 -3.75 8.65
N LEU A 510 32.17 -4.46 9.26
CA LEU A 510 30.99 -3.89 9.95
C LEU A 510 31.37 -2.80 10.97
N GLY A 511 32.47 -3.00 11.71
CA GLY A 511 32.95 -2.04 12.73
C GLY A 511 33.35 -0.69 12.16
N ASN A 512 33.72 -0.63 10.89
CA ASN A 512 34.13 0.62 10.20
C ASN A 512 32.98 1.38 9.54
N LEU A 513 31.75 0.85 9.58
CA LEU A 513 30.59 1.41 8.87
C LEU A 513 29.70 2.22 9.82
N LEU A 514 29.32 3.43 9.41
CA LEU A 514 28.54 4.36 10.22
C LEU A 514 27.46 5.05 9.37
N PRO A 515 26.17 5.11 9.80
CA PRO A 515 25.16 5.89 9.09
C PRO A 515 25.46 7.40 9.26
N LEU A 516 25.54 8.12 8.16
CA LEU A 516 25.90 9.54 8.12
C LEU A 516 25.08 10.28 7.08
N SER A 517 24.63 11.52 7.37
CA SER A 517 23.95 12.32 6.34
C SER A 517 24.89 12.58 5.15
N ARG A 518 24.32 12.61 3.94
CA ARG A 518 25.10 12.82 2.71
C ARG A 518 25.90 14.11 2.75
N ALA A 519 25.30 15.19 3.24
CA ALA A 519 25.97 16.48 3.37
C ALA A 519 27.21 16.39 4.27
N LYS A 520 27.06 15.74 5.45
CA LYS A 520 28.16 15.52 6.40
C LYS A 520 29.22 14.60 5.81
N ASN A 521 28.82 13.51 5.18
CA ASN A 521 29.74 12.58 4.52
C ASN A 521 30.57 13.29 3.44
N SER A 522 29.93 14.10 2.61
CA SER A 522 30.62 14.91 1.59
C SER A 522 31.54 15.95 2.18
N ALA A 523 31.27 16.51 3.37
CA ALA A 523 32.12 17.47 4.04
C ALA A 523 33.33 16.81 4.74
N LEU A 524 33.13 15.61 5.30
CA LEU A 524 34.17 14.91 6.05
C LEU A 524 35.10 14.09 5.15
N GLN A 525 34.63 13.54 4.07
CA GLN A 525 35.41 12.79 3.06
C GLN A 525 36.47 11.86 3.70
N ASN A 526 37.70 11.95 3.20
CA ASN A 526 38.85 11.15 3.66
C ASN A 526 39.69 11.86 4.74
N ASN A 527 39.10 12.86 5.43
CA ASN A 527 39.79 13.58 6.47
C ASN A 527 40.33 12.66 7.58
N PRO A 528 41.44 13.04 8.26
CA PRO A 528 41.91 12.35 9.45
C PRO A 528 40.85 12.27 10.53
N PHE A 529 40.95 11.24 11.38
CA PHE A 529 39.90 10.93 12.39
C PHE A 529 39.57 12.11 13.29
N GLU A 530 40.56 12.88 13.73
CA GLU A 530 40.36 14.07 14.57
C GLU A 530 39.48 15.13 13.88
N LEU A 531 39.65 15.33 12.57
CA LEU A 531 38.83 16.26 11.80
C LEU A 531 37.42 15.65 11.50
N LYS A 532 37.29 14.33 11.42
CA LYS A 532 35.99 13.67 11.34
C LYS A 532 35.20 13.79 12.66
N LYS A 533 35.88 13.82 13.81
CA LYS A 533 35.22 14.08 15.10
C LYS A 533 34.71 15.51 15.18
N ASN A 534 35.54 16.48 14.82
CA ASN A 534 35.23 17.91 14.86
C ASN A 534 36.13 18.68 13.89
N ASN A 535 35.54 19.25 12.84
CA ASN A 535 36.29 20.04 11.85
C ASN A 535 36.37 21.55 12.18
N GLY A 536 35.96 21.97 13.37
CA GLY A 536 35.95 23.39 13.79
C GLY A 536 34.77 24.21 13.26
N GLU A 537 34.04 23.74 12.26
CA GLU A 537 32.88 24.42 11.65
C GLU A 537 31.53 23.89 12.17
N GLY A 538 31.55 23.11 13.25
CA GLY A 538 30.36 22.45 13.78
C GLY A 538 29.90 21.21 12.99
N VAL A 539 30.68 20.80 12.00
CA VAL A 539 30.47 19.57 11.22
C VAL A 539 31.41 18.50 11.79
N GLY A 540 30.84 17.41 12.30
CA GLY A 540 31.62 16.31 12.86
C GLY A 540 30.74 15.32 13.62
N TYR A 541 31.33 14.19 14.05
CA TYR A 541 30.60 13.12 14.75
C TYR A 541 30.05 13.58 16.10
N TYR A 542 30.72 14.49 16.83
CA TYR A 542 30.22 15.04 18.09
C TYR A 542 28.86 15.73 17.99
N ASN A 543 28.51 16.25 16.83
CA ASN A 543 27.23 16.90 16.58
C ASN A 543 26.21 15.98 15.87
N GLY A 544 26.51 14.68 15.80
CA GLY A 544 25.75 13.70 15.04
C GLY A 544 24.73 12.90 15.82
N SER A 545 24.39 11.72 15.27
CA SER A 545 23.60 10.69 15.90
C SER A 545 24.30 10.10 17.14
N ILE A 546 23.63 9.20 17.84
CA ILE A 546 24.24 8.61 19.05
C ILE A 546 25.40 7.70 18.66
N SER A 547 25.25 6.92 17.57
CA SER A 547 26.33 6.09 17.04
C SER A 547 27.52 6.90 16.53
N GLU A 548 27.30 8.11 15.96
CA GLU A 548 28.39 9.04 15.62
C GLU A 548 29.13 9.53 16.89
N ASN A 549 28.38 9.91 17.93
CA ASN A 549 28.96 10.33 19.20
C ASN A 549 29.75 9.20 19.87
N GLU A 550 29.26 7.96 19.81
CA GLU A 550 29.96 6.78 20.35
C GLU A 550 31.33 6.61 19.65
N VAL A 551 31.35 6.68 18.32
CA VAL A 551 32.61 6.65 17.55
C VAL A 551 33.54 7.79 17.95
N ALA A 552 33.01 9.01 18.12
CA ALA A 552 33.79 10.20 18.48
C ALA A 552 34.46 10.14 19.87
N GLN A 553 33.99 9.26 20.78
CA GLN A 553 34.64 9.07 22.11
C GLN A 553 36.02 8.40 22.00
N ASN A 554 36.34 7.75 20.89
CA ASN A 554 37.63 7.09 20.73
C ASN A 554 38.75 8.15 20.52
N ALA A 555 39.90 7.92 21.17
CA ALA A 555 41.06 8.79 21.03
C ALA A 555 41.70 8.68 19.63
N LYS A 556 41.65 7.50 19.01
CA LYS A 556 42.16 7.20 17.67
C LYS A 556 41.18 6.25 16.98
N TRP A 557 41.35 6.04 15.68
CA TRP A 557 40.61 5.07 14.92
C TRP A 557 41.58 4.18 14.14
N ALA A 558 41.83 3.00 14.66
CA ALA A 558 42.76 2.03 14.11
C ALA A 558 42.12 0.63 14.16
N PHE A 559 42.86 -0.41 13.88
CA PHE A 559 42.38 -1.79 13.79
C PHE A 559 41.62 -2.23 15.05
N GLU A 560 42.18 -1.98 16.23
CA GLU A 560 41.59 -2.38 17.52
C GLU A 560 40.21 -1.73 17.76
N GLU A 561 40.05 -0.45 17.46
CA GLU A 561 38.79 0.27 17.61
C GLU A 561 37.76 -0.28 16.62
N ILE A 562 38.17 -0.60 15.37
CA ILE A 562 37.28 -1.20 14.36
C ILE A 562 36.86 -2.61 14.77
N LEU A 563 37.78 -3.44 15.26
CA LEU A 563 37.50 -4.79 15.72
C LEU A 563 36.59 -4.77 16.95
N THR A 564 36.92 -3.94 17.94
CA THR A 564 36.12 -3.82 19.18
C THR A 564 34.68 -3.42 18.85
N ARG A 565 34.49 -2.37 18.06
CA ARG A 565 33.15 -1.94 17.64
C ARG A 565 32.45 -3.01 16.79
N GLY A 566 33.16 -3.72 15.93
CA GLY A 566 32.61 -4.82 15.17
C GLY A 566 32.05 -5.94 16.06
N LEU A 567 32.79 -6.32 17.11
CA LEU A 567 32.36 -7.30 18.11
C LEU A 567 31.16 -6.80 18.91
N GLU A 568 31.12 -5.53 19.32
CA GLU A 568 29.99 -4.91 20.01
C GLU A 568 28.73 -4.92 19.16
N LEU A 569 28.84 -4.60 17.86
CA LEU A 569 27.74 -4.67 16.91
C LEU A 569 27.23 -6.10 16.72
N LEU A 570 28.11 -7.10 16.66
CA LEU A 570 27.70 -8.51 16.59
C LEU A 570 27.06 -8.99 17.90
N ASN A 571 27.52 -8.53 19.07
CA ASN A 571 26.89 -8.82 20.35
C ASN A 571 25.49 -8.20 20.42
N PHE A 572 25.32 -6.95 19.93
CA PHE A 572 23.99 -6.35 19.80
C PHE A 572 23.09 -7.18 18.86
N LEU A 573 23.60 -7.70 17.75
CA LEU A 573 22.85 -8.57 16.86
C LEU A 573 22.34 -9.82 17.58
N GLU A 574 23.19 -10.49 18.35
CA GLU A 574 22.81 -11.67 19.14
C GLU A 574 21.71 -11.36 20.15
N GLU A 575 21.87 -10.26 20.90
CA GLU A 575 20.89 -9.83 21.91
C GLU A 575 19.56 -9.43 21.28
N ARG A 576 19.61 -8.61 20.22
CA ARG A 576 18.41 -8.03 19.60
C ARG A 576 17.51 -9.07 18.92
N TRP A 577 18.10 -10.07 18.27
CA TRP A 577 17.37 -11.11 17.56
C TRP A 577 17.47 -12.50 18.19
N GLU A 578 18.04 -12.60 19.39
CA GLU A 578 18.17 -13.84 20.16
C GLU A 578 18.75 -14.97 19.31
N VAL A 579 19.86 -14.70 18.64
CA VAL A 579 20.62 -15.67 17.83
C VAL A 579 22.01 -15.84 18.40
N SER A 580 22.56 -17.03 18.35
CA SER A 580 23.96 -17.25 18.71
C SER A 580 24.81 -17.27 17.45
N LEU A 581 25.79 -16.39 17.37
CA LEU A 581 26.77 -16.38 16.28
C LEU A 581 27.97 -17.30 16.52
N GLY A 582 28.13 -17.78 17.76
CA GLY A 582 29.28 -18.58 18.16
C GLY A 582 30.24 -17.85 19.10
N ASP A 583 31.48 -18.33 19.18
CA ASP A 583 32.51 -17.73 20.06
C ASP A 583 33.12 -16.44 19.44
N GLU A 584 34.02 -15.80 20.17
CA GLU A 584 34.69 -14.58 19.72
C GLU A 584 35.55 -14.82 18.47
N GLN A 585 36.15 -16.00 18.38
CA GLN A 585 36.94 -16.35 17.20
C GLN A 585 36.07 -16.41 15.93
N PHE A 586 34.91 -17.05 16.01
CA PHE A 586 33.96 -17.05 14.89
C PHE A 586 33.47 -15.64 14.53
N LYS A 587 33.25 -14.78 15.53
CA LYS A 587 32.86 -13.36 15.28
C LYS A 587 33.98 -12.60 14.56
N LYS A 588 35.26 -12.80 14.92
CA LYS A 588 36.41 -12.22 14.21
C LYS A 588 36.48 -12.71 12.75
N GLU A 589 36.25 -14.01 12.53
CA GLU A 589 36.18 -14.59 11.19
C GLU A 589 34.99 -14.05 10.37
N LEU A 590 33.83 -13.87 10.97
CA LEU A 590 32.67 -13.25 10.35
C LEU A 590 32.94 -11.79 9.95
N LEU A 591 33.66 -11.03 10.80
CA LEU A 591 34.09 -9.68 10.50
C LEU A 591 35.19 -9.62 9.42
N CYS A 592 35.76 -10.75 9.02
CA CYS A 592 36.96 -10.88 8.19
C CYS A 592 38.18 -10.18 8.79
N LEU A 593 38.32 -10.19 10.14
CA LEU A 593 39.39 -9.55 10.90
C LEU A 593 40.12 -10.54 11.82
N SER A 594 40.23 -11.81 11.42
CA SER A 594 40.89 -12.89 12.18
C SER A 594 42.37 -13.06 11.85
N PHE A 595 43.03 -12.05 11.28
CA PHE A 595 44.47 -12.08 10.98
C PHE A 595 45.28 -11.40 12.07
N ASP A 596 46.44 -11.98 12.41
CA ASP A 596 47.42 -11.39 13.31
C ASP A 596 48.36 -10.43 12.56
N THR A 597 48.79 -9.37 13.22
CA THR A 597 49.74 -8.38 12.68
C THR A 597 51.11 -8.99 12.41
N ASP A 598 51.43 -10.14 13.02
CA ASP A 598 52.72 -10.82 12.92
C ASP A 598 52.79 -11.80 11.75
N ASP A 599 51.66 -12.07 11.03
CA ASP A 599 51.66 -13.01 9.91
C ASP A 599 52.03 -12.29 8.60
N GLN A 600 53.34 -12.10 8.37
CA GLN A 600 53.91 -11.49 7.16
C GLN A 600 53.66 -12.30 5.87
N ASN A 601 52.99 -13.45 5.93
CA ASN A 601 52.80 -14.37 4.81
C ASN A 601 51.37 -14.49 4.26
N GLY A 602 50.50 -13.53 4.44
CA GLY A 602 49.32 -13.28 3.60
C GLY A 602 48.43 -14.47 3.22
N ARG A 603 48.27 -15.50 4.07
CA ARG A 603 47.29 -16.57 3.84
C ARG A 603 46.20 -16.52 4.89
N VAL A 604 45.03 -16.12 4.46
CA VAL A 604 43.77 -16.36 5.20
C VAL A 604 43.57 -17.85 5.31
N GLN A 605 43.56 -18.41 6.51
CA GLN A 605 43.16 -19.79 6.77
C GLN A 605 41.65 -20.00 6.61
#